data_f37cda47c90569364e6100e7b2313f0a
#
_entry.id   f37cda47c90569364e6100e7b2313f0a
#
_cell.length_a   1.000
_cell.length_b   1.000
_cell.length_c   1.000
_cell.angle_alpha   90.00
_cell.angle_beta   90.00
_cell.angle_gamma   90.00
#
_symmetry.space_group_name_H-M   'P 1'
#
loop_
_entity.id
_entity.type
_entity.pdbx_description
1 polymer ?
#
loop_
_entity_poly.entity_id
_entity_poly.type
_entity_poly.pdbx_seq_one_letter_code
_entity_poly.pdbx_strand_id
1 'polypeptide(L)'
;MTDGATVEVIRNHLVSAAEEMRAALVRTAFNPVIYEVHDFGISIYDRSLRLVAESTGLSRFLGANDYSIRKGVEYVGDLAEGDIFVLNYPYWNAAHSYDATMFAPVFSGGELVAYLCIRAHWMDLGAKDAGYVLDSTDMHQEGLIFPGTKVYSGGEPVRDILELIRFNSRMPALVIGDLNAQIAALRTGERRVAELFDRYTAPVIDDVVDRFVGAAAESAAEAVTRLPQGSWTAEDWLDDDGVTEDPILMRCTVTIRDGTFTVDFAGSSPAVPGPVNLPIGSTIATCRVAFKAITTPDEQTNAGHFAPLRVEAEPGTLFHAVYPAATFTQWTGTVALELIYKALAQGMPERMPASSGGDVPGFMMVGVHPDTGSMFAVSNNDPVGWGGSPDHDGIGPANHLCQTQARNTPVEVLEAKTGMFFERVEIRADSAGAGRFRGGCGLRRDIRFVTDGEFLSVIKKTKSAPWALDGGRQPEPNQVVVFPGTDRERRVSTKRTPVRAGDRVTVLTAGGGGHGDPDRRDPDAVRHDVQEGYVSAEAARKVYGVIA
;
A
#
# COMPACT_ATOMS: atom_id res chain seq x y z
N MET A 1 -35.85 19.57 -0.27
CA MET A 1 -34.43 19.63 -0.70
C MET A 1 -33.60 20.17 0.45
N THR A 2 -32.62 19.38 0.88
CA THR A 2 -31.68 19.78 1.94
C THR A 2 -30.85 20.97 1.44
N ASP A 3 -30.62 21.99 2.27
CA ASP A 3 -29.80 23.14 1.86
C ASP A 3 -28.30 22.78 1.78
N GLY A 4 -27.52 23.58 1.02
CA GLY A 4 -26.12 23.30 0.78
C GLY A 4 -25.24 23.31 2.04
N ALA A 5 -25.60 24.12 3.05
CA ALA A 5 -24.86 24.16 4.31
C ALA A 5 -25.03 22.84 5.09
N THR A 6 -26.25 22.31 5.13
CA THR A 6 -26.53 21.00 5.76
C THR A 6 -25.80 19.87 5.05
N VAL A 7 -25.69 19.91 3.70
CA VAL A 7 -24.89 18.93 2.94
C VAL A 7 -23.43 18.93 3.40
N GLU A 8 -22.81 20.11 3.48
CA GLU A 8 -21.40 20.23 3.90
C GLU A 8 -21.20 19.85 5.37
N VAL A 9 -22.14 20.17 6.26
CA VAL A 9 -22.06 19.78 7.68
C VAL A 9 -22.10 18.26 7.84
N ILE A 10 -23.01 17.56 7.17
CA ILE A 10 -23.12 16.09 7.24
C ILE A 10 -21.88 15.44 6.63
N ARG A 11 -21.44 15.88 5.44
CA ARG A 11 -20.24 15.36 4.78
C ARG A 11 -19.00 15.51 5.66
N ASN A 12 -18.77 16.71 6.19
CA ASN A 12 -17.61 16.97 7.04
C ASN A 12 -17.68 16.24 8.39
N HIS A 13 -18.90 15.98 8.93
CA HIS A 13 -19.05 15.16 10.12
C HIS A 13 -18.59 13.71 9.87
N LEU A 14 -18.97 13.11 8.74
CA LEU A 14 -18.54 11.75 8.37
C LEU A 14 -17.02 11.67 8.18
N VAL A 15 -16.40 12.65 7.51
CA VAL A 15 -14.95 12.73 7.35
C VAL A 15 -14.26 12.88 8.71
N SER A 16 -14.79 13.76 9.58
CA SER A 16 -14.25 13.94 10.95
C SER A 16 -14.38 12.67 11.78
N ALA A 17 -15.47 11.92 11.63
CA ALA A 17 -15.64 10.64 12.31
C ALA A 17 -14.56 9.63 11.89
N ALA A 18 -14.26 9.53 10.60
CA ALA A 18 -13.18 8.67 10.10
C ALA A 18 -11.79 9.11 10.62
N GLU A 19 -11.51 10.42 10.69
CA GLU A 19 -10.26 10.95 11.27
C GLU A 19 -10.17 10.73 12.78
N GLU A 20 -11.28 10.80 13.52
CA GLU A 20 -11.29 10.47 14.95
C GLU A 20 -11.06 8.97 15.18
N MET A 21 -11.62 8.09 14.33
CA MET A 21 -11.29 6.65 14.34
C MET A 21 -9.80 6.43 14.12
N ARG A 22 -9.19 7.14 13.16
CA ARG A 22 -7.74 7.11 12.91
C ARG A 22 -6.95 7.54 14.14
N ALA A 23 -7.34 8.64 14.74
CA ALA A 23 -6.66 9.15 15.94
C ALA A 23 -6.75 8.15 17.11
N ALA A 24 -7.90 7.49 17.28
CA ALA A 24 -8.06 6.45 18.29
C ALA A 24 -7.16 5.24 18.00
N LEU A 25 -7.13 4.74 16.76
CA LEU A 25 -6.28 3.63 16.34
C LEU A 25 -4.79 3.92 16.60
N VAL A 26 -4.29 5.03 16.10
CA VAL A 26 -2.86 5.40 16.19
C VAL A 26 -2.41 5.58 17.65
N ARG A 27 -3.29 6.11 18.52
CA ARG A 27 -2.95 6.33 19.94
C ARG A 27 -2.96 5.05 20.76
N THR A 28 -3.66 4.01 20.35
CA THR A 28 -3.87 2.79 21.14
C THR A 28 -3.21 1.55 20.56
N ALA A 29 -2.71 1.62 19.32
CA ALA A 29 -1.99 0.52 18.68
C ALA A 29 -0.66 0.21 19.37
N PHE A 30 -0.29 -1.06 19.35
CA PHE A 30 0.94 -1.58 19.93
C PHE A 30 2.06 -1.76 18.90
N ASN A 31 1.67 -1.99 17.64
CA ASN A 31 2.59 -2.25 16.55
C ASN A 31 3.11 -0.94 15.91
N PRO A 32 4.44 -0.72 15.83
CA PRO A 32 5.02 0.42 15.12
C PRO A 32 4.56 0.54 13.66
N VAL A 33 4.27 -0.58 13.00
CA VAL A 33 3.76 -0.58 11.63
C VAL A 33 2.41 0.15 11.54
N ILE A 34 1.58 0.11 12.60
CA ILE A 34 0.32 0.86 12.65
C ILE A 34 0.55 2.31 13.07
N TYR A 35 1.26 2.57 14.19
CA TYR A 35 1.32 3.92 14.75
C TYR A 35 2.46 4.80 14.21
N GLU A 36 3.55 4.23 13.66
CA GLU A 36 4.64 4.97 13.01
C GLU A 36 4.48 4.97 11.47
N VAL A 37 4.38 3.77 10.87
CA VAL A 37 4.29 3.63 9.40
C VAL A 37 2.93 4.05 8.87
N HIS A 38 1.87 3.99 9.67
CA HIS A 38 0.47 4.22 9.28
C HIS A 38 -0.06 3.17 8.29
N ASP A 39 0.30 1.90 8.52
CA ASP A 39 -0.13 0.78 7.69
C ASP A 39 -1.56 0.35 8.04
N PHE A 40 -2.52 1.20 7.70
CA PHE A 40 -3.94 0.99 7.92
C PHE A 40 -4.81 1.75 6.90
N GLY A 41 -6.09 1.38 6.81
CA GLY A 41 -7.12 2.08 6.07
C GLY A 41 -8.45 2.07 6.81
N ILE A 42 -9.09 3.23 6.94
CA ILE A 42 -10.36 3.41 7.66
C ILE A 42 -11.39 4.01 6.72
N SER A 43 -12.57 3.40 6.67
CA SER A 43 -13.65 3.80 5.76
C SER A 43 -15.00 3.68 6.45
N ILE A 44 -15.92 4.59 6.09
CA ILE A 44 -17.32 4.59 6.53
C ILE A 44 -18.20 4.39 5.30
N TYR A 45 -19.18 3.51 5.42
CA TYR A 45 -20.15 3.18 4.38
C TYR A 45 -21.57 3.46 4.85
N ASP A 46 -22.43 3.86 3.93
CA ASP A 46 -23.86 3.91 4.21
C ASP A 46 -24.48 2.50 4.31
N ARG A 47 -25.77 2.42 4.63
CA ARG A 47 -26.49 1.14 4.73
C ARG A 47 -26.54 0.34 3.43
N SER A 48 -26.28 0.97 2.28
CA SER A 48 -26.21 0.34 0.96
C SER A 48 -24.77 -0.04 0.56
N LEU A 49 -23.81 0.02 1.50
CA LEU A 49 -22.39 -0.23 1.29
C LEU A 49 -21.76 0.72 0.25
N ARG A 50 -22.24 1.96 0.12
CA ARG A 50 -21.54 2.99 -0.65
C ARG A 50 -20.51 3.67 0.26
N LEU A 51 -19.29 3.81 -0.19
CA LEU A 51 -18.25 4.58 0.52
C LEU A 51 -18.69 6.04 0.64
N VAL A 52 -18.80 6.54 1.88
CA VAL A 52 -19.21 7.91 2.16
C VAL A 52 -18.12 8.78 2.77
N ALA A 53 -17.16 8.16 3.47
CA ALA A 53 -15.98 8.84 4.00
C ALA A 53 -14.84 7.87 4.24
N GLU A 54 -13.62 8.37 4.18
CA GLU A 54 -12.41 7.67 4.59
C GLU A 54 -11.45 8.63 5.30
N SER A 55 -10.61 8.07 6.19
CA SER A 55 -9.53 8.83 6.81
C SER A 55 -8.30 8.87 5.92
N THR A 56 -7.33 9.71 6.28
CA THR A 56 -5.97 9.59 5.77
C THR A 56 -5.39 8.22 6.13
N GLY A 57 -4.90 7.47 5.15
CA GLY A 57 -4.39 6.11 5.32
C GLY A 57 -3.70 5.61 4.05
N LEU A 58 -3.32 4.33 4.02
CA LEU A 58 -2.71 3.74 2.82
C LEU A 58 -3.71 3.67 1.67
N SER A 59 -3.37 4.26 0.54
CA SER A 59 -4.25 4.38 -0.63
C SER A 59 -4.76 3.02 -1.11
N ARG A 60 -3.89 1.99 -1.14
CA ARG A 60 -4.30 0.63 -1.52
C ARG A 60 -5.27 -0.01 -0.54
N PHE A 61 -5.10 0.23 0.76
CA PHE A 61 -6.02 -0.29 1.77
C PHE A 61 -7.39 0.37 1.68
N LEU A 62 -7.41 1.68 1.51
CA LEU A 62 -8.64 2.43 1.28
C LEU A 62 -9.36 1.93 0.01
N GLY A 63 -8.65 1.78 -1.10
CA GLY A 63 -9.21 1.23 -2.34
C GLY A 63 -9.73 -0.21 -2.22
N ALA A 64 -9.17 -1.02 -1.30
CA ALA A 64 -9.54 -2.42 -1.08
C ALA A 64 -10.72 -2.59 -0.12
N ASN A 65 -10.90 -1.68 0.86
CA ASN A 65 -11.92 -1.80 1.90
C ASN A 65 -13.34 -1.97 1.34
N ASP A 66 -13.68 -1.29 0.23
CA ASP A 66 -14.98 -1.40 -0.42
C ASP A 66 -15.28 -2.84 -0.89
N TYR A 67 -14.31 -3.51 -1.50
CA TYR A 67 -14.46 -4.90 -1.91
C TYR A 67 -14.59 -5.83 -0.70
N SER A 68 -13.77 -5.62 0.32
CA SER A 68 -13.72 -6.45 1.51
C SER A 68 -15.01 -6.38 2.33
N ILE A 69 -15.52 -5.17 2.59
CA ILE A 69 -16.74 -5.00 3.38
C ILE A 69 -17.96 -5.62 2.70
N ARG A 70 -18.07 -5.50 1.35
CA ARG A 70 -19.15 -6.14 0.59
C ARG A 70 -19.10 -7.65 0.71
N LYS A 71 -17.91 -8.25 0.55
CA LYS A 71 -17.73 -9.69 0.70
C LYS A 71 -17.95 -10.17 2.13
N GLY A 72 -17.49 -9.41 3.12
CA GLY A 72 -17.71 -9.70 4.53
C GLY A 72 -19.20 -9.68 4.90
N VAL A 73 -19.93 -8.62 4.55
CA VAL A 73 -21.37 -8.49 4.81
C VAL A 73 -22.18 -9.56 4.07
N GLU A 74 -21.85 -9.83 2.80
CA GLU A 74 -22.48 -10.91 2.01
C GLU A 74 -22.33 -12.27 2.71
N TYR A 75 -21.16 -12.56 3.27
CA TYR A 75 -20.87 -13.83 3.91
C TYR A 75 -21.54 -14.00 5.29
N VAL A 76 -21.50 -12.96 6.14
CA VAL A 76 -22.01 -13.08 7.51
C VAL A 76 -23.54 -13.09 7.58
N GLY A 77 -24.23 -12.45 6.62
CA GLY A 77 -25.69 -12.42 6.53
C GLY A 77 -26.33 -11.64 7.69
N ASP A 78 -26.55 -12.30 8.82
CA ASP A 78 -27.23 -11.69 9.96
C ASP A 78 -26.32 -10.76 10.76
N LEU A 79 -26.76 -9.51 10.93
CA LEU A 79 -26.05 -8.46 11.63
C LEU A 79 -26.89 -7.99 12.83
N ALA A 80 -26.25 -7.80 13.97
CA ALA A 80 -26.88 -7.24 15.16
C ALA A 80 -26.09 -6.04 15.70
N GLU A 81 -26.79 -5.18 16.45
CA GLU A 81 -26.16 -4.07 17.16
C GLU A 81 -25.07 -4.58 18.10
N GLY A 82 -23.90 -3.95 18.05
CA GLY A 82 -22.75 -4.33 18.87
C GLY A 82 -21.88 -5.45 18.31
N ASP A 83 -22.24 -6.05 17.17
CA ASP A 83 -21.41 -7.05 16.49
C ASP A 83 -20.13 -6.40 15.92
N ILE A 84 -19.00 -7.10 16.01
CA ILE A 84 -17.77 -6.77 15.31
C ILE A 84 -17.20 -8.04 14.67
N PHE A 85 -16.80 -7.94 13.42
CA PHE A 85 -16.29 -9.06 12.63
C PHE A 85 -14.84 -8.82 12.23
N VAL A 86 -14.07 -9.90 12.08
CA VAL A 86 -12.74 -9.90 11.47
C VAL A 86 -12.77 -10.68 10.16
N LEU A 87 -12.19 -10.10 9.12
CA LEU A 87 -12.03 -10.68 7.79
C LEU A 87 -10.58 -10.55 7.36
N ASN A 88 -9.93 -11.67 7.02
CA ASN A 88 -8.60 -11.68 6.42
C ASN A 88 -8.44 -12.78 5.36
N TYR A 89 -9.53 -13.42 4.91
CA TYR A 89 -9.50 -14.37 3.80
C TYR A 89 -9.06 -13.65 2.53
N PRO A 90 -7.88 -13.92 1.96
CA PRO A 90 -7.22 -13.03 1.00
C PRO A 90 -8.07 -12.68 -0.23
N TYR A 91 -8.81 -13.67 -0.74
CA TYR A 91 -9.63 -13.51 -1.96
C TYR A 91 -10.87 -12.62 -1.74
N TRP A 92 -11.29 -12.40 -0.49
CA TRP A 92 -12.36 -11.47 -0.11
C TRP A 92 -11.80 -10.22 0.55
N ASN A 93 -10.68 -10.38 1.28
CA ASN A 93 -10.05 -9.28 1.99
C ASN A 93 -9.30 -8.30 1.06
N ALA A 94 -8.98 -8.71 -0.16
CA ALA A 94 -8.23 -7.88 -1.10
C ALA A 94 -6.86 -7.40 -0.54
N ALA A 95 -6.24 -8.24 0.30
CA ALA A 95 -4.95 -8.03 0.93
C ALA A 95 -4.40 -9.37 1.42
N HIS A 96 -3.17 -9.40 1.93
CA HIS A 96 -2.64 -10.61 2.54
C HIS A 96 -3.31 -10.93 3.90
N SER A 97 -3.10 -12.15 4.39
CA SER A 97 -3.78 -12.66 5.60
C SER A 97 -3.49 -11.86 6.88
N TYR A 98 -2.37 -11.14 6.94
CA TYR A 98 -2.00 -10.32 8.09
C TYR A 98 -2.63 -8.92 8.09
N ASP A 99 -3.18 -8.47 6.96
CA ASP A 99 -3.96 -7.23 6.90
C ASP A 99 -5.39 -7.48 7.37
N ALA A 100 -5.59 -7.56 8.68
CA ALA A 100 -6.88 -7.86 9.26
C ALA A 100 -7.87 -6.71 9.09
N THR A 101 -8.92 -6.94 8.31
CA THR A 101 -10.04 -6.01 8.18
C THR A 101 -11.07 -6.31 9.27
N MET A 102 -11.33 -5.35 10.13
CA MET A 102 -12.44 -5.41 11.08
C MET A 102 -13.57 -4.51 10.62
N PHE A 103 -14.80 -4.97 10.72
CA PHE A 103 -15.97 -4.18 10.37
C PHE A 103 -17.10 -4.36 11.37
N ALA A 104 -17.91 -3.32 11.50
CA ALA A 104 -19.06 -3.28 12.40
C ALA A 104 -20.26 -2.61 11.72
N PRO A 105 -21.49 -3.15 11.86
CA PRO A 105 -22.70 -2.46 11.52
C PRO A 105 -23.01 -1.39 12.58
N VAL A 106 -23.53 -0.25 12.15
CA VAL A 106 -24.00 0.82 13.04
C VAL A 106 -25.52 0.87 13.01
N PHE A 107 -26.13 0.82 14.18
CA PHE A 107 -27.58 0.91 14.36
C PHE A 107 -27.95 2.24 15.02
N SER A 108 -29.10 2.79 14.62
CA SER A 108 -29.74 3.94 15.26
C SER A 108 -31.24 3.70 15.31
N GLY A 109 -31.83 3.81 16.50
CA GLY A 109 -33.26 3.51 16.68
C GLY A 109 -33.66 2.07 16.32
N GLY A 110 -32.71 1.12 16.35
CA GLY A 110 -32.93 -0.28 16.00
C GLY A 110 -32.83 -0.59 14.50
N GLU A 111 -32.54 0.41 13.67
CA GLU A 111 -32.34 0.24 12.22
C GLU A 111 -30.86 0.34 11.86
N LEU A 112 -30.41 -0.50 10.93
CA LEU A 112 -29.07 -0.44 10.34
C LEU A 112 -28.92 0.83 9.50
N VAL A 113 -27.94 1.67 9.84
CA VAL A 113 -27.77 2.98 9.19
C VAL A 113 -26.43 3.15 8.48
N ALA A 114 -25.40 2.43 8.91
CA ALA A 114 -24.05 2.55 8.33
C ALA A 114 -23.20 1.31 8.65
N TYR A 115 -22.02 1.26 8.03
CA TYR A 115 -20.97 0.32 8.36
C TYR A 115 -19.64 1.04 8.55
N LEU A 116 -18.85 0.55 9.49
CA LEU A 116 -17.48 0.99 9.72
C LEU A 116 -16.51 -0.11 9.32
N CYS A 117 -15.39 0.26 8.74
CA CYS A 117 -14.38 -0.68 8.28
C CYS A 117 -12.99 -0.15 8.62
N ILE A 118 -12.18 -0.97 9.27
CA ILE A 118 -10.78 -0.67 9.60
C ILE A 118 -9.93 -1.85 9.18
N ARG A 119 -8.98 -1.62 8.31
CA ARG A 119 -7.91 -2.56 8.00
C ARG A 119 -6.63 -2.11 8.69
N ALA A 120 -5.90 -3.03 9.30
CA ALA A 120 -4.59 -2.78 9.87
C ALA A 120 -3.70 -4.02 9.77
N HIS A 121 -2.38 -3.80 9.60
CA HIS A 121 -1.42 -4.89 9.51
C HIS A 121 -1.11 -5.48 10.88
N TRP A 122 -1.47 -6.75 11.10
CA TRP A 122 -1.08 -7.53 12.27
C TRP A 122 0.24 -8.25 12.01
N MET A 123 1.09 -8.38 13.04
CA MET A 123 2.44 -8.90 12.84
C MET A 123 2.57 -10.41 12.82
N ASP A 124 1.59 -11.15 13.39
CA ASP A 124 1.66 -12.61 13.42
C ASP A 124 0.30 -13.26 13.67
N LEU A 125 -0.11 -14.10 12.76
CA LEU A 125 -1.31 -14.94 12.85
C LEU A 125 -0.97 -16.43 12.66
N GLY A 126 0.25 -16.84 13.06
CA GLY A 126 0.64 -18.24 13.05
C GLY A 126 0.91 -18.83 11.67
N ALA A 127 1.39 -18.03 10.71
CA ALA A 127 1.87 -18.53 9.43
C ALA A 127 3.08 -19.48 9.61
N LYS A 128 3.49 -20.15 8.53
CA LYS A 128 4.61 -21.12 8.58
C LYS A 128 5.89 -20.49 9.12
N ASP A 129 6.13 -19.22 8.87
CA ASP A 129 7.27 -18.45 9.35
C ASP A 129 6.82 -17.25 10.18
N ALA A 130 7.67 -16.78 11.09
CA ALA A 130 7.44 -15.54 11.79
C ALA A 130 7.69 -14.33 10.88
N GLY A 131 6.87 -13.29 11.00
CA GLY A 131 6.91 -12.13 10.11
C GLY A 131 6.36 -12.44 8.72
N TYR A 132 6.99 -11.90 7.66
CA TYR A 132 6.53 -12.16 6.30
C TYR A 132 6.85 -13.56 5.81
N VAL A 133 5.89 -14.20 5.16
CA VAL A 133 6.07 -15.45 4.44
C VAL A 133 6.43 -15.13 3.00
N LEU A 134 7.69 -15.37 2.65
CA LEU A 134 8.25 -14.95 1.36
C LEU A 134 8.18 -16.02 0.27
N ASP A 135 7.84 -17.24 0.64
CA ASP A 135 7.92 -18.46 -0.18
C ASP A 135 6.78 -19.45 0.11
N SER A 136 5.60 -18.95 0.52
CA SER A 136 4.40 -19.78 0.59
C SER A 136 3.99 -20.23 -0.80
N THR A 137 3.47 -21.46 -0.89
CA THR A 137 2.99 -22.07 -2.15
C THR A 137 1.48 -22.27 -2.16
N ASP A 138 0.83 -22.05 -1.03
CA ASP A 138 -0.62 -22.01 -0.90
C ASP A 138 -1.04 -21.15 0.31
N MET A 139 -2.30 -20.73 0.33
CA MET A 139 -2.88 -19.87 1.36
C MET A 139 -2.78 -20.47 2.77
N HIS A 140 -2.81 -21.81 2.93
CA HIS A 140 -2.82 -22.46 4.26
C HIS A 140 -1.48 -22.30 4.99
N GLN A 141 -0.42 -21.92 4.29
CA GLN A 141 0.89 -21.61 4.88
C GLN A 141 0.94 -20.17 5.43
N GLU A 142 -0.09 -19.36 5.17
CA GLU A 142 -0.10 -17.91 5.40
C GLU A 142 -0.80 -17.50 6.71
N GLY A 143 -1.11 -18.46 7.60
CA GLY A 143 -1.63 -18.20 8.94
C GLY A 143 -3.13 -18.45 9.09
N LEU A 144 -3.67 -18.04 10.25
CA LEU A 144 -5.10 -18.15 10.54
C LEU A 144 -5.94 -17.30 9.61
N ILE A 145 -7.01 -17.89 9.11
CA ILE A 145 -7.95 -17.25 8.18
C ILE A 145 -9.32 -17.07 8.84
N PHE A 146 -9.83 -15.84 8.74
CA PHE A 146 -11.15 -15.43 9.22
C PHE A 146 -11.98 -14.93 8.04
N PRO A 147 -13.06 -15.61 7.64
CA PRO A 147 -13.89 -15.21 6.49
C PRO A 147 -14.99 -14.18 6.83
N GLY A 148 -14.95 -13.56 7.98
CA GLY A 148 -16.00 -12.71 8.56
C GLY A 148 -16.44 -13.27 9.91
N THR A 149 -15.47 -13.60 10.77
CA THR A 149 -15.71 -14.23 12.08
C THR A 149 -16.06 -13.17 13.11
N LYS A 150 -17.13 -13.38 13.90
CA LYS A 150 -17.47 -12.50 15.02
C LYS A 150 -16.39 -12.54 16.10
N VAL A 151 -15.85 -11.39 16.45
CA VAL A 151 -14.98 -11.18 17.61
C VAL A 151 -15.73 -10.52 18.77
N TYR A 152 -16.84 -9.81 18.45
CA TYR A 152 -17.85 -9.34 19.40
C TYR A 152 -19.23 -9.72 18.89
N SER A 153 -20.12 -10.13 19.77
CA SER A 153 -21.52 -10.48 19.49
C SER A 153 -22.43 -9.73 20.44
N GLY A 154 -23.30 -8.86 19.91
CA GLY A 154 -24.21 -8.06 20.74
C GLY A 154 -23.50 -7.16 21.77
N GLY A 155 -22.29 -6.70 21.47
CA GLY A 155 -21.46 -5.89 22.37
C GLY A 155 -20.53 -6.67 23.30
N GLU A 156 -20.68 -8.00 23.39
CA GLU A 156 -19.89 -8.86 24.27
C GLU A 156 -18.77 -9.59 23.49
N PRO A 157 -17.56 -9.72 24.06
CA PRO A 157 -16.44 -10.40 23.40
C PRO A 157 -16.71 -11.89 23.20
N VAL A 158 -16.43 -12.42 22.02
CA VAL A 158 -16.46 -13.86 21.74
C VAL A 158 -15.13 -14.46 22.21
N ARG A 159 -15.11 -14.88 23.47
CA ARG A 159 -13.90 -15.28 24.18
C ARG A 159 -13.10 -16.36 23.43
N ASP A 160 -13.77 -17.38 22.92
CA ASP A 160 -13.10 -18.52 22.26
C ASP A 160 -12.32 -18.07 21.01
N ILE A 161 -12.84 -17.08 20.27
CA ILE A 161 -12.15 -16.52 19.10
C ILE A 161 -10.96 -15.66 19.52
N LEU A 162 -11.10 -14.85 20.57
CA LEU A 162 -9.97 -14.06 21.09
C LEU A 162 -8.84 -14.96 21.61
N GLU A 163 -9.18 -16.06 22.31
CA GLU A 163 -8.19 -17.05 22.77
C GLU A 163 -7.58 -17.81 21.57
N LEU A 164 -8.37 -18.13 20.51
CA LEU A 164 -7.83 -18.73 19.29
C LEU A 164 -6.76 -17.83 18.66
N ILE A 165 -7.04 -16.53 18.51
CA ILE A 165 -6.05 -15.55 17.99
C ILE A 165 -4.82 -15.49 18.89
N ARG A 166 -5.03 -15.37 20.21
CA ARG A 166 -3.97 -15.24 21.19
C ARG A 166 -3.01 -16.43 21.19
N PHE A 167 -3.53 -17.65 21.17
CA PHE A 167 -2.72 -18.86 21.27
C PHE A 167 -2.10 -19.32 19.94
N ASN A 168 -2.52 -18.75 18.82
CA ASN A 168 -1.92 -19.01 17.51
C ASN A 168 -0.93 -17.92 17.08
N SER A 169 -0.74 -16.87 17.87
CA SER A 169 0.28 -15.85 17.62
C SER A 169 1.53 -16.12 18.47
N ARG A 170 2.70 -15.94 17.86
CA ARG A 170 4.00 -15.92 18.57
C ARG A 170 4.20 -14.63 19.35
N MET A 171 3.39 -13.58 19.05
CA MET A 171 3.42 -12.26 19.65
C MET A 171 2.04 -11.86 20.19
N PRO A 172 1.44 -12.64 21.11
CA PRO A 172 0.04 -12.50 21.50
C PRO A 172 -0.30 -11.13 22.09
N ALA A 173 0.60 -10.53 22.88
CA ALA A 173 0.38 -9.22 23.47
C ALA A 173 0.25 -8.12 22.40
N LEU A 174 1.06 -8.21 21.31
CA LEU A 174 1.04 -7.28 20.22
C LEU A 174 -0.26 -7.38 19.42
N VAL A 175 -0.61 -8.62 18.99
CA VAL A 175 -1.79 -8.85 18.15
C VAL A 175 -3.09 -8.54 18.88
N ILE A 176 -3.22 -8.94 20.14
CA ILE A 176 -4.41 -8.61 20.96
C ILE A 176 -4.47 -7.11 21.26
N GLY A 177 -3.32 -6.46 21.46
CA GLY A 177 -3.25 -5.01 21.61
C GLY A 177 -3.77 -4.27 20.38
N ASP A 178 -3.34 -4.66 19.19
CA ASP A 178 -3.77 -4.06 17.92
C ASP A 178 -5.24 -4.38 17.58
N LEU A 179 -5.71 -5.58 17.86
CA LEU A 179 -7.14 -5.94 17.78
C LEU A 179 -7.98 -5.01 18.66
N ASN A 180 -7.58 -4.79 19.92
CA ASN A 180 -8.29 -3.89 20.83
C ASN A 180 -8.23 -2.44 20.36
N ALA A 181 -7.13 -2.02 19.73
CA ALA A 181 -7.01 -0.68 19.14
C ALA A 181 -8.00 -0.48 17.98
N GLN A 182 -8.16 -1.47 17.11
CA GLN A 182 -9.18 -1.44 16.06
C GLN A 182 -10.61 -1.41 16.64
N ILE A 183 -10.90 -2.19 17.69
CA ILE A 183 -12.19 -2.14 18.39
C ILE A 183 -12.46 -0.75 18.97
N ALA A 184 -11.50 -0.14 19.64
CA ALA A 184 -11.62 1.20 20.20
C ALA A 184 -11.92 2.25 19.12
N ALA A 185 -11.27 2.12 17.95
CA ALA A 185 -11.53 2.99 16.81
C ALA A 185 -12.92 2.75 16.21
N LEU A 186 -13.39 1.49 16.06
CA LEU A 186 -14.76 1.17 15.63
C LEU A 186 -15.80 1.77 16.58
N ARG A 187 -15.63 1.59 17.90
CA ARG A 187 -16.54 2.20 18.90
C ARG A 187 -16.54 3.73 18.86
N THR A 188 -15.41 4.35 18.50
CA THR A 188 -15.36 5.79 18.27
C THR A 188 -16.21 6.19 17.07
N GLY A 189 -16.09 5.47 15.94
CA GLY A 189 -16.90 5.68 14.75
C GLY A 189 -18.40 5.46 14.99
N GLU A 190 -18.78 4.36 15.68
CA GLU A 190 -20.17 4.07 16.04
C GLU A 190 -20.82 5.26 16.77
N ARG A 191 -20.16 5.78 17.81
CA ARG A 191 -20.65 6.94 18.56
C ARG A 191 -20.82 8.16 17.65
N ARG A 192 -19.82 8.47 16.83
CA ARG A 192 -19.84 9.66 15.96
C ARG A 192 -20.90 9.56 14.87
N VAL A 193 -21.13 8.38 14.31
CA VAL A 193 -22.20 8.15 13.33
C VAL A 193 -23.55 8.21 14.02
N ALA A 194 -23.73 7.61 15.21
CA ALA A 194 -24.97 7.69 15.96
C ALA A 194 -25.35 9.16 16.28
N GLU A 195 -24.41 10.00 16.75
CA GLU A 195 -24.62 11.43 16.99
C GLU A 195 -25.14 12.17 15.74
N LEU A 196 -24.75 11.74 14.54
CA LEU A 196 -25.26 12.31 13.29
C LEU A 196 -26.74 11.97 13.07
N PHE A 197 -27.12 10.70 13.33
CA PHE A 197 -28.50 10.23 13.20
C PHE A 197 -29.42 10.72 14.33
N ASP A 198 -28.88 11.08 15.50
CA ASP A 198 -29.62 11.78 16.55
C ASP A 198 -29.95 13.22 16.15
N ARG A 199 -29.10 13.86 15.34
CA ARG A 199 -29.28 15.25 14.91
C ARG A 199 -30.10 15.40 13.63
N TYR A 200 -29.96 14.44 12.72
CA TYR A 200 -30.65 14.45 11.41
C TYR A 200 -31.39 13.13 11.20
N THR A 201 -32.54 13.18 10.58
CA THR A 201 -33.28 11.96 10.24
C THR A 201 -32.59 11.17 9.13
N ALA A 202 -32.75 9.85 9.10
CA ALA A 202 -32.19 9.00 8.06
C ALA A 202 -32.50 9.48 6.63
N PRO A 203 -33.74 9.89 6.27
CA PRO A 203 -34.04 10.43 4.93
C PRO A 203 -33.24 11.69 4.57
N VAL A 204 -32.92 12.55 5.55
CA VAL A 204 -32.08 13.74 5.30
C VAL A 204 -30.63 13.32 5.00
N ILE A 205 -30.10 12.36 5.75
CA ILE A 205 -28.75 11.84 5.54
C ILE A 205 -28.66 11.12 4.20
N ASP A 206 -29.65 10.30 3.84
CA ASP A 206 -29.71 9.60 2.55
C ASP A 206 -29.76 10.60 1.37
N ASP A 207 -30.58 11.67 1.42
CA ASP A 207 -30.62 12.74 0.41
C ASP A 207 -29.26 13.42 0.25
N VAL A 208 -28.55 13.65 1.36
CA VAL A 208 -27.21 14.25 1.34
C VAL A 208 -26.19 13.30 0.72
N VAL A 209 -26.19 12.02 1.11
CA VAL A 209 -25.29 11.00 0.55
C VAL A 209 -25.51 10.85 -0.95
N ASP A 210 -26.76 10.76 -1.40
CA ASP A 210 -27.10 10.67 -2.83
C ASP A 210 -26.54 11.84 -3.62
N ARG A 211 -26.59 13.05 -3.08
CA ARG A 211 -26.08 14.26 -3.73
C ARG A 211 -24.56 14.27 -3.87
N PHE A 212 -23.83 14.07 -2.78
CA PHE A 212 -22.36 14.16 -2.89
C PHE A 212 -21.76 12.96 -3.63
N VAL A 213 -22.37 11.75 -3.54
CA VAL A 213 -21.97 10.60 -4.34
C VAL A 213 -22.31 10.82 -5.82
N GLY A 214 -23.49 11.38 -6.12
CA GLY A 214 -23.89 11.76 -7.48
C GLY A 214 -22.94 12.80 -8.08
N ALA A 215 -22.67 13.88 -7.35
CA ALA A 215 -21.73 14.92 -7.80
C ALA A 215 -20.32 14.37 -8.06
N ALA A 216 -19.82 13.45 -7.23
CA ALA A 216 -18.53 12.81 -7.43
C ALA A 216 -18.53 11.90 -8.68
N ALA A 217 -19.65 11.22 -8.97
CA ALA A 217 -19.78 10.42 -10.18
C ALA A 217 -19.77 11.29 -11.45
N GLU A 218 -20.46 12.42 -11.41
CA GLU A 218 -20.45 13.42 -12.50
C GLU A 218 -19.04 13.99 -12.70
N SER A 219 -18.36 14.41 -11.62
CA SER A 219 -16.99 14.94 -11.67
C SER A 219 -16.01 13.93 -12.27
N ALA A 220 -16.07 12.66 -11.83
CA ALA A 220 -15.22 11.60 -12.37
C ALA A 220 -15.51 11.30 -13.86
N ALA A 221 -16.79 11.28 -14.27
CA ALA A 221 -17.18 11.06 -15.66
C ALA A 221 -16.71 12.23 -16.56
N GLU A 222 -16.85 13.47 -16.12
CA GLU A 222 -16.30 14.63 -16.81
C GLU A 222 -14.78 14.57 -16.92
N ALA A 223 -14.08 14.18 -15.84
CA ALA A 223 -12.64 14.03 -15.85
C ALA A 223 -12.20 13.00 -16.90
N VAL A 224 -12.84 11.81 -16.94
CA VAL A 224 -12.57 10.76 -17.94
C VAL A 224 -12.83 11.26 -19.36
N THR A 225 -13.89 12.03 -19.58
CA THR A 225 -14.21 12.58 -20.91
C THR A 225 -13.15 13.57 -21.40
N ARG A 226 -12.50 14.31 -20.49
CA ARG A 226 -11.39 15.24 -20.80
C ARG A 226 -10.05 14.56 -21.07
N LEU A 227 -9.89 13.28 -20.71
CA LEU A 227 -8.66 12.54 -21.01
C LEU A 227 -8.59 12.17 -22.50
N PRO A 228 -7.38 12.01 -23.06
CA PRO A 228 -7.20 11.46 -24.40
C PRO A 228 -7.92 10.12 -24.54
N GLN A 229 -8.69 9.99 -25.63
CA GLN A 229 -9.41 8.74 -25.93
C GLN A 229 -8.50 7.81 -26.72
N GLY A 230 -8.42 6.55 -26.33
CA GLY A 230 -7.54 5.57 -26.98
C GLY A 230 -7.39 4.28 -26.18
N SER A 231 -6.47 3.46 -26.64
CA SER A 231 -6.10 2.19 -25.97
C SER A 231 -4.60 2.02 -26.04
N TRP A 232 -3.96 1.81 -24.90
CA TRP A 232 -2.50 1.73 -24.77
C TRP A 232 -2.11 0.52 -23.92
N THR A 233 -1.13 -0.22 -24.40
CA THR A 233 -0.64 -1.44 -23.73
C THR A 233 0.80 -1.26 -23.29
N ALA A 234 1.09 -1.70 -22.08
CA ALA A 234 2.45 -1.78 -21.56
C ALA A 234 2.73 -3.15 -20.93
N GLU A 235 4.00 -3.50 -20.87
CA GLU A 235 4.51 -4.70 -20.22
C GLU A 235 5.61 -4.33 -19.23
N ASP A 236 5.71 -5.14 -18.18
CA ASP A 236 6.78 -5.08 -17.19
C ASP A 236 6.94 -6.48 -16.54
N TRP A 237 7.96 -6.63 -15.70
CA TRP A 237 8.33 -7.90 -15.13
C TRP A 237 8.55 -7.79 -13.62
N LEU A 238 8.05 -8.82 -12.88
CA LEU A 238 8.56 -9.09 -11.54
C LEU A 238 9.81 -9.96 -11.65
N ASP A 239 10.74 -9.75 -10.74
CA ASP A 239 12.04 -10.44 -10.74
C ASP A 239 11.91 -11.96 -10.52
N ASP A 240 10.98 -12.38 -9.66
CA ASP A 240 10.72 -13.75 -9.21
C ASP A 240 9.42 -13.80 -8.37
N ASP A 241 8.98 -14.99 -7.96
CA ASP A 241 7.84 -15.20 -7.07
C ASP A 241 8.20 -15.59 -5.62
N GLY A 242 9.51 -15.68 -5.30
CA GLY A 242 10.01 -16.13 -4.01
C GLY A 242 10.20 -17.65 -3.91
N VAL A 243 9.64 -18.43 -4.83
CA VAL A 243 9.77 -19.91 -4.94
C VAL A 243 10.60 -20.28 -6.16
N THR A 244 10.33 -19.66 -7.30
CA THR A 244 11.08 -19.79 -8.55
C THR A 244 11.83 -18.49 -8.84
N GLU A 245 12.94 -18.59 -9.63
CA GLU A 245 13.74 -17.42 -10.03
C GLU A 245 13.34 -16.87 -11.41
N ASP A 246 12.27 -17.42 -12.00
CA ASP A 246 11.81 -17.04 -13.33
C ASP A 246 11.13 -15.67 -13.29
N PRO A 247 11.41 -14.79 -14.27
CA PRO A 247 10.73 -13.51 -14.37
C PRO A 247 9.26 -13.70 -14.77
N ILE A 248 8.37 -12.90 -14.16
CA ILE A 248 6.93 -13.03 -14.33
C ILE A 248 6.41 -11.86 -15.15
N LEU A 249 5.79 -12.15 -16.29
CA LEU A 249 5.24 -11.13 -17.18
C LEU A 249 3.98 -10.50 -16.59
N MET A 250 3.97 -9.18 -16.56
CA MET A 250 2.79 -8.36 -16.30
C MET A 250 2.48 -7.55 -17.55
N ARG A 251 1.23 -7.61 -17.98
CA ARG A 251 0.70 -6.83 -19.11
C ARG A 251 -0.54 -6.08 -18.69
N CYS A 252 -0.65 -4.85 -19.13
CA CYS A 252 -1.81 -4.01 -18.86
C CYS A 252 -2.19 -3.24 -20.11
N THR A 253 -3.48 -3.26 -20.46
CA THR A 253 -4.05 -2.38 -21.48
C THR A 253 -5.02 -1.41 -20.81
N VAL A 254 -4.77 -0.11 -20.97
CA VAL A 254 -5.69 0.94 -20.50
C VAL A 254 -6.46 1.46 -21.71
N THR A 255 -7.79 1.39 -21.65
CA THR A 255 -8.69 1.91 -22.68
C THR A 255 -9.57 3.00 -22.10
N ILE A 256 -9.54 4.19 -22.71
CA ILE A 256 -10.40 5.32 -22.36
C ILE A 256 -11.31 5.58 -23.55
N ARG A 257 -12.62 5.33 -23.38
CA ARG A 257 -13.62 5.48 -24.44
C ARG A 257 -15.00 5.70 -23.86
N ASP A 258 -15.77 6.59 -24.48
CA ASP A 258 -17.21 6.81 -24.19
C ASP A 258 -17.50 7.01 -22.69
N GLY A 259 -16.65 7.81 -21.99
CA GLY A 259 -16.78 8.10 -20.58
C GLY A 259 -16.40 6.94 -19.64
N THR A 260 -15.81 5.86 -20.17
CA THR A 260 -15.34 4.71 -19.40
C THR A 260 -13.82 4.62 -19.41
N PHE A 261 -13.25 4.28 -18.26
CA PHE A 261 -11.83 4.00 -18.09
C PHE A 261 -11.68 2.52 -17.73
N THR A 262 -11.16 1.73 -18.67
CA THR A 262 -10.98 0.27 -18.49
C THR A 262 -9.50 -0.05 -18.32
N VAL A 263 -9.18 -0.87 -17.32
CA VAL A 263 -7.86 -1.47 -17.11
C VAL A 263 -8.00 -2.98 -17.26
N ASP A 264 -7.38 -3.52 -18.29
CA ASP A 264 -7.41 -4.94 -18.63
C ASP A 264 -6.01 -5.55 -18.49
N PHE A 265 -5.91 -6.64 -17.73
CA PHE A 265 -4.67 -7.37 -17.48
C PHE A 265 -4.53 -8.65 -18.33
N ALA A 266 -5.33 -8.81 -19.36
CA ALA A 266 -5.23 -9.95 -20.28
C ALA A 266 -3.84 -10.07 -20.91
N GLY A 267 -3.32 -11.30 -20.97
CA GLY A 267 -1.96 -11.59 -21.46
C GLY A 267 -0.87 -11.51 -20.39
N SER A 268 -1.20 -11.20 -19.14
CA SER A 268 -0.29 -11.42 -18.01
C SER A 268 -0.10 -12.91 -17.74
N SER A 269 0.97 -13.26 -17.00
CA SER A 269 1.25 -14.64 -16.58
C SER A 269 0.05 -15.27 -15.85
N PRO A 270 -0.15 -16.59 -15.96
CA PRO A 270 -0.99 -17.34 -15.04
C PRO A 270 -0.56 -17.09 -13.58
N ALA A 271 -1.40 -17.47 -12.62
CA ALA A 271 -1.01 -17.49 -11.22
C ALA A 271 0.26 -18.36 -11.05
N VAL A 272 1.21 -17.85 -10.28
CA VAL A 272 2.53 -18.49 -10.04
C VAL A 272 2.56 -19.23 -8.71
N PRO A 273 3.50 -20.16 -8.49
CA PRO A 273 3.59 -20.92 -7.24
C PRO A 273 3.77 -20.06 -5.99
N GLY A 274 4.56 -18.99 -6.07
CA GLY A 274 4.91 -18.15 -4.92
C GLY A 274 3.87 -17.06 -4.58
N PRO A 275 4.04 -16.35 -3.46
CA PRO A 275 3.02 -15.52 -2.84
C PRO A 275 2.82 -14.13 -3.48
N VAL A 276 3.23 -13.92 -4.71
CA VAL A 276 3.11 -12.62 -5.39
C VAL A 276 1.78 -12.42 -6.12
N ASN A 277 0.91 -13.45 -6.16
CA ASN A 277 -0.38 -13.37 -6.84
C ASN A 277 -1.33 -12.36 -6.19
N LEU A 278 -2.14 -11.67 -7.00
CA LEU A 278 -3.15 -10.73 -6.52
C LEU A 278 -4.55 -11.33 -6.57
N PRO A 279 -5.29 -11.35 -5.47
CA PRO A 279 -6.74 -11.48 -5.50
C PRO A 279 -7.36 -10.32 -6.29
N ILE A 280 -8.50 -10.55 -6.94
CA ILE A 280 -9.16 -9.54 -7.80
C ILE A 280 -9.45 -8.23 -7.05
N GLY A 281 -9.80 -8.30 -5.76
CA GLY A 281 -10.02 -7.09 -4.96
C GLY A 281 -8.76 -6.23 -4.80
N SER A 282 -7.57 -6.85 -4.68
CA SER A 282 -6.27 -6.12 -4.65
C SER A 282 -5.95 -5.48 -5.99
N THR A 283 -6.29 -6.13 -7.10
CA THR A 283 -6.16 -5.59 -8.45
C THR A 283 -7.07 -4.37 -8.64
N ILE A 284 -8.33 -4.48 -8.23
CA ILE A 284 -9.28 -3.35 -8.23
C ILE A 284 -8.74 -2.19 -7.39
N ALA A 285 -8.22 -2.46 -6.19
CA ALA A 285 -7.65 -1.44 -5.32
C ALA A 285 -6.50 -0.68 -5.99
N THR A 286 -5.58 -1.39 -6.64
CA THR A 286 -4.47 -0.78 -7.40
C THR A 286 -4.98 0.11 -8.53
N CYS A 287 -5.98 -0.35 -9.30
CA CYS A 287 -6.59 0.44 -10.36
C CYS A 287 -7.32 1.68 -9.82
N ARG A 288 -7.99 1.59 -8.67
CA ARG A 288 -8.63 2.74 -8.01
C ARG A 288 -7.63 3.81 -7.62
N VAL A 289 -6.46 3.43 -7.09
CA VAL A 289 -5.39 4.38 -6.76
C VAL A 289 -4.93 5.14 -8.01
N ALA A 290 -4.60 4.42 -9.10
CA ALA A 290 -4.19 5.03 -10.36
C ALA A 290 -5.29 5.94 -10.92
N PHE A 291 -6.51 5.43 -10.99
CA PHE A 291 -7.66 6.14 -11.56
C PHE A 291 -7.95 7.44 -10.80
N LYS A 292 -8.01 7.39 -9.46
CA LYS A 292 -8.30 8.56 -8.61
C LYS A 292 -7.23 9.65 -8.77
N ALA A 293 -5.95 9.25 -8.79
CA ALA A 293 -4.84 10.17 -8.97
C ALA A 293 -4.85 10.90 -10.33
N ILE A 294 -5.37 10.25 -11.39
CA ILE A 294 -5.40 10.81 -12.74
C ILE A 294 -6.65 11.68 -12.97
N THR A 295 -7.76 11.35 -12.34
CA THR A 295 -9.08 11.98 -12.63
C THR A 295 -9.42 13.09 -11.66
N THR A 296 -9.46 12.81 -10.36
CA THR A 296 -9.97 13.72 -9.33
C THR A 296 -9.10 13.71 -8.06
N PRO A 297 -7.76 14.01 -8.17
CA PRO A 297 -6.81 13.83 -7.06
C PRO A 297 -7.16 14.65 -5.82
N ASP A 298 -7.69 15.86 -6.00
CA ASP A 298 -7.92 16.84 -4.94
C ASP A 298 -9.28 16.70 -4.25
N GLU A 299 -10.16 15.82 -4.75
CA GLU A 299 -11.48 15.62 -4.20
C GLU A 299 -11.50 14.57 -3.08
N GLN A 300 -12.28 14.81 -2.02
CA GLN A 300 -12.52 13.83 -0.95
C GLN A 300 -13.17 12.56 -1.53
N THR A 301 -12.55 11.41 -1.36
CA THR A 301 -12.97 10.16 -1.97
C THR A 301 -14.32 9.67 -1.45
N ASN A 302 -15.19 9.25 -2.36
CA ASN A 302 -16.41 8.49 -2.08
C ASN A 302 -16.74 7.53 -3.23
N ALA A 303 -17.80 6.74 -3.09
CA ALA A 303 -18.19 5.70 -4.06
C ALA A 303 -18.41 6.23 -5.49
N GLY A 304 -18.88 7.46 -5.64
CA GLY A 304 -19.19 8.08 -6.94
C GLY A 304 -17.94 8.20 -7.83
N HIS A 305 -16.78 8.50 -7.24
CA HIS A 305 -15.56 8.69 -8.02
C HIS A 305 -15.16 7.50 -8.86
N PHE A 306 -15.53 6.28 -8.47
CA PHE A 306 -15.15 5.06 -9.18
C PHE A 306 -16.19 4.55 -10.17
N ALA A 307 -17.29 5.27 -10.39
CA ALA A 307 -18.35 4.87 -11.31
C ALA A 307 -17.87 4.63 -12.75
N PRO A 308 -16.95 5.45 -13.33
CA PRO A 308 -16.45 5.23 -14.69
C PRO A 308 -15.37 4.13 -14.80
N LEU A 309 -14.83 3.61 -13.69
CA LEU A 309 -13.74 2.64 -13.71
C LEU A 309 -14.25 1.22 -13.96
N ARG A 310 -13.57 0.50 -14.87
CA ARG A 310 -13.74 -0.94 -15.13
C ARG A 310 -12.40 -1.64 -14.98
N VAL A 311 -12.38 -2.79 -14.33
CA VAL A 311 -11.17 -3.60 -14.14
C VAL A 311 -11.44 -5.01 -14.61
N GLU A 312 -10.60 -5.52 -15.49
CA GLU A 312 -10.72 -6.84 -16.11
C GLU A 312 -9.46 -7.66 -15.84
N ALA A 313 -9.64 -8.86 -15.30
CA ALA A 313 -8.59 -9.86 -15.11
C ALA A 313 -9.22 -11.25 -15.05
N GLU A 314 -8.72 -12.18 -15.84
CA GLU A 314 -9.24 -13.55 -15.90
C GLU A 314 -8.92 -14.32 -14.61
N PRO A 315 -9.87 -15.09 -14.05
CA PRO A 315 -9.63 -15.98 -12.92
C PRO A 315 -8.49 -16.97 -13.18
N GLY A 316 -7.62 -17.18 -12.18
CA GLY A 316 -6.47 -18.07 -12.30
C GLY A 316 -5.22 -17.41 -12.89
N THR A 317 -5.26 -16.11 -13.12
CA THR A 317 -4.09 -15.32 -13.54
C THR A 317 -3.41 -14.62 -12.35
N LEU A 318 -2.22 -14.06 -12.58
CA LEU A 318 -1.44 -13.27 -11.62
C LEU A 318 -2.26 -12.14 -10.96
N PHE A 319 -3.20 -11.53 -11.70
CA PHE A 319 -4.05 -10.42 -11.28
C PHE A 319 -5.44 -10.83 -10.80
N HIS A 320 -5.77 -12.11 -10.84
CA HIS A 320 -7.00 -12.67 -10.31
C HIS A 320 -6.75 -14.07 -9.74
N ALA A 321 -5.89 -14.10 -8.73
CA ALA A 321 -5.63 -15.32 -7.99
C ALA A 321 -6.91 -15.88 -7.37
N VAL A 322 -7.07 -17.20 -7.49
CA VAL A 322 -8.17 -17.97 -6.92
C VAL A 322 -7.62 -18.99 -5.92
N TYR A 323 -8.45 -19.37 -4.96
CA TYR A 323 -8.09 -20.39 -3.99
C TYR A 323 -7.52 -21.67 -4.67
N PRO A 324 -6.42 -22.25 -4.17
CA PRO A 324 -5.67 -21.90 -2.94
C PRO A 324 -4.35 -21.11 -3.19
N ALA A 325 -4.23 -20.37 -4.30
CA ALA A 325 -2.99 -19.68 -4.68
C ALA A 325 -2.44 -18.80 -3.55
N ALA A 326 -1.12 -18.86 -3.33
CA ALA A 326 -0.44 -18.05 -2.34
C ALA A 326 -0.48 -16.53 -2.72
N THR A 327 -0.70 -15.67 -1.72
CA THR A 327 -0.96 -14.23 -1.94
C THR A 327 -0.25 -13.31 -0.94
N PHE A 328 0.63 -13.84 -0.09
CA PHE A 328 1.12 -13.11 1.08
C PHE A 328 1.86 -11.81 0.75
N THR A 329 2.65 -11.74 -0.30
CA THR A 329 3.53 -10.59 -0.51
C THR A 329 2.93 -9.48 -1.38
N GLN A 330 2.05 -9.80 -2.32
CA GLN A 330 1.29 -8.85 -3.17
C GLN A 330 2.11 -7.75 -3.87
N TRP A 331 3.39 -7.95 -4.15
CA TRP A 331 4.23 -6.97 -4.86
C TRP A 331 3.76 -6.66 -6.28
N THR A 332 3.10 -7.62 -6.90
CA THR A 332 2.47 -7.43 -8.22
C THR A 332 1.64 -6.14 -8.26
N GLY A 333 0.91 -5.81 -7.17
CA GLY A 333 0.09 -4.60 -7.11
C GLY A 333 0.90 -3.30 -7.06
N THR A 334 2.11 -3.30 -6.49
CA THR A 334 2.96 -2.11 -6.45
C THR A 334 3.53 -1.80 -7.84
N VAL A 335 4.02 -2.83 -8.52
CA VAL A 335 4.55 -2.70 -9.89
C VAL A 335 3.42 -2.43 -10.90
N ALA A 336 2.23 -3.00 -10.69
CA ALA A 336 1.08 -2.78 -11.57
C ALA A 336 0.58 -1.33 -11.58
N LEU A 337 0.69 -0.60 -10.46
CA LEU A 337 0.36 0.83 -10.44
C LEU A 337 1.21 1.60 -11.47
N GLU A 338 2.51 1.35 -11.47
CA GLU A 338 3.42 1.98 -12.43
C GLU A 338 3.24 1.46 -13.86
N LEU A 339 2.82 0.21 -14.02
CA LEU A 339 2.51 -0.37 -15.32
C LEU A 339 1.29 0.34 -15.96
N ILE A 340 0.28 0.70 -15.17
CA ILE A 340 -0.86 1.51 -15.63
C ILE A 340 -0.36 2.88 -16.11
N TYR A 341 0.51 3.54 -15.36
CA TYR A 341 1.09 4.83 -15.76
C TYR A 341 1.96 4.71 -17.00
N LYS A 342 2.74 3.62 -17.14
CA LYS A 342 3.54 3.32 -18.34
C LYS A 342 2.68 3.15 -19.59
N ALA A 343 1.51 2.51 -19.46
CA ALA A 343 0.55 2.40 -20.56
C ALA A 343 0.00 3.78 -20.93
N LEU A 344 -0.45 4.57 -19.95
CA LEU A 344 -1.00 5.90 -20.15
C LEU A 344 0.00 6.91 -20.72
N ALA A 345 1.29 6.78 -20.38
CA ALA A 345 2.35 7.65 -20.92
C ALA A 345 2.47 7.61 -22.46
N GLN A 346 1.96 6.55 -23.11
CA GLN A 346 1.93 6.47 -24.57
C GLN A 346 0.86 7.40 -25.17
N GLY A 347 -0.20 7.69 -24.43
CA GLY A 347 -1.32 8.53 -24.89
C GLY A 347 -1.33 9.94 -24.32
N MET A 348 -0.63 10.16 -23.19
CA MET A 348 -0.59 11.46 -22.51
C MET A 348 0.78 11.69 -21.82
N PRO A 349 1.89 11.65 -22.58
CA PRO A 349 3.24 11.77 -22.01
C PRO A 349 3.46 13.08 -21.25
N GLU A 350 2.75 14.15 -21.62
CA GLU A 350 2.81 15.46 -20.95
C GLU A 350 2.18 15.48 -19.55
N ARG A 351 1.54 14.41 -19.13
CA ARG A 351 0.88 14.29 -17.82
C ARG A 351 1.48 13.20 -16.94
N MET A 352 2.28 12.29 -17.51
CA MET A 352 2.77 11.14 -16.79
C MET A 352 4.22 11.34 -16.35
N PRO A 353 4.53 11.05 -15.07
CA PRO A 353 5.93 10.98 -14.62
C PRO A 353 6.57 9.69 -15.13
N ALA A 354 7.90 9.63 -15.13
CA ALA A 354 8.64 8.39 -15.24
C ALA A 354 8.45 7.50 -13.99
N SER A 355 8.96 6.27 -14.00
CA SER A 355 8.81 5.32 -12.89
C SER A 355 9.38 5.86 -11.57
N SER A 356 8.67 5.60 -10.48
CA SER A 356 8.99 6.09 -9.13
C SER A 356 9.61 4.98 -8.27
N GLY A 357 10.79 4.50 -8.67
CA GLY A 357 11.50 3.43 -7.98
C GLY A 357 10.97 2.02 -8.24
N GLY A 358 9.80 1.91 -8.85
CA GLY A 358 9.19 0.68 -9.36
C GLY A 358 8.74 -0.34 -8.32
N ASP A 359 8.92 -0.07 -7.03
CA ASP A 359 8.58 -0.98 -5.94
C ASP A 359 8.37 -0.24 -4.61
N VAL A 360 7.78 -0.93 -3.64
CA VAL A 360 7.80 -0.57 -2.21
C VAL A 360 8.85 -1.45 -1.54
N PRO A 361 10.14 -1.09 -1.60
CA PRO A 361 11.17 -1.89 -0.98
C PRO A 361 11.07 -1.80 0.53
N GLY A 362 11.41 -2.89 1.20
CA GLY A 362 11.41 -2.90 2.65
C GLY A 362 12.31 -3.98 3.21
N PHE A 363 12.42 -3.99 4.51
CA PHE A 363 13.06 -5.05 5.24
C PHE A 363 12.28 -5.35 6.53
N MET A 364 12.52 -6.53 7.06
CA MET A 364 12.04 -6.93 8.37
C MET A 364 13.17 -7.60 9.13
N MET A 365 13.21 -7.45 10.42
CA MET A 365 13.99 -8.30 11.30
C MET A 365 13.07 -9.08 12.24
N VAL A 366 13.35 -10.35 12.37
CA VAL A 366 12.70 -11.27 13.33
C VAL A 366 13.81 -11.80 14.26
N GLY A 367 13.57 -11.75 15.56
CA GLY A 367 14.55 -12.20 16.52
C GLY A 367 14.07 -12.15 17.97
N VAL A 368 15.02 -12.25 18.89
CA VAL A 368 14.79 -12.08 20.33
C VAL A 368 15.52 -10.82 20.77
N HIS A 369 14.78 -9.92 21.42
CA HIS A 369 15.32 -8.63 21.89
C HIS A 369 16.41 -8.87 22.93
N PRO A 370 17.62 -8.29 22.76
CA PRO A 370 18.77 -8.61 23.62
C PRO A 370 18.56 -8.26 25.09
N ASP A 371 17.81 -7.21 25.40
CA ASP A 371 17.61 -6.73 26.78
C ASP A 371 16.39 -7.35 27.46
N THR A 372 15.31 -7.62 26.71
CA THR A 372 14.01 -8.09 27.28
C THR A 372 13.80 -9.56 27.14
N GLY A 373 14.52 -10.26 26.25
CA GLY A 373 14.30 -11.68 25.92
C GLY A 373 12.98 -11.95 25.19
N SER A 374 12.24 -10.91 24.80
CA SER A 374 10.97 -11.05 24.10
C SER A 374 11.20 -11.20 22.59
N MET A 375 10.39 -12.05 21.95
CA MET A 375 10.36 -12.15 20.50
C MET A 375 9.87 -10.83 19.89
N PHE A 376 10.50 -10.42 18.80
CA PHE A 376 10.05 -9.30 17.98
C PHE A 376 10.01 -9.68 16.49
N ALA A 377 9.11 -9.04 15.76
CA ALA A 377 9.15 -8.91 14.30
C ALA A 377 8.82 -7.46 13.99
N VAL A 378 9.71 -6.76 13.33
CA VAL A 378 9.51 -5.34 12.98
C VAL A 378 9.93 -5.13 11.54
N SER A 379 9.01 -4.55 10.77
CA SER A 379 9.24 -4.18 9.37
C SER A 379 9.33 -2.68 9.19
N ASN A 380 9.98 -2.27 8.10
CA ASN A 380 10.03 -0.90 7.64
C ASN A 380 9.98 -0.88 6.10
N ASN A 381 9.22 0.05 5.54
CA ASN A 381 9.21 0.32 4.11
C ASN A 381 10.20 1.43 3.82
N ASP A 382 11.13 1.20 2.90
CA ASP A 382 12.15 2.18 2.56
C ASP A 382 11.67 3.11 1.43
N PRO A 383 11.98 4.41 1.52
CA PRO A 383 11.67 5.35 0.46
C PRO A 383 12.52 5.12 -0.78
N VAL A 384 11.98 5.51 -1.92
CA VAL A 384 12.58 5.43 -3.26
C VAL A 384 12.65 6.81 -3.90
N GLY A 385 13.35 6.95 -5.01
CA GLY A 385 13.27 8.14 -5.83
C GLY A 385 12.01 8.14 -6.70
N TRP A 386 11.25 9.25 -6.74
CA TRP A 386 10.14 9.41 -7.66
C TRP A 386 10.62 9.80 -9.06
N GLY A 387 9.87 9.42 -10.09
CA GLY A 387 10.20 9.73 -11.47
C GLY A 387 10.19 11.24 -11.75
N GLY A 388 11.06 11.68 -12.66
CA GLY A 388 10.97 13.02 -13.25
C GLY A 388 9.67 13.18 -14.04
N SER A 389 9.13 14.38 -14.07
CA SER A 389 7.91 14.72 -14.79
C SER A 389 8.20 15.66 -15.98
N PRO A 390 7.22 15.99 -16.81
CA PRO A 390 7.43 16.89 -17.96
C PRO A 390 7.94 18.29 -17.61
N ASP A 391 7.75 18.74 -16.37
CA ASP A 391 7.98 20.12 -15.92
C ASP A 391 8.82 20.27 -14.64
N HIS A 392 9.13 19.16 -13.93
CA HIS A 392 9.94 19.20 -12.71
C HIS A 392 10.71 17.91 -12.44
N ASP A 393 11.74 18.02 -11.62
CA ASP A 393 12.52 16.89 -11.13
C ASP A 393 11.70 15.98 -10.22
N GLY A 394 11.99 14.68 -10.22
CA GLY A 394 11.46 13.75 -9.26
C GLY A 394 11.95 14.06 -7.84
N ILE A 395 11.07 13.94 -6.87
CA ILE A 395 11.41 14.07 -5.45
C ILE A 395 12.01 12.75 -4.93
N GLY A 396 12.78 12.83 -3.86
CA GLY A 396 13.29 11.62 -3.20
C GLY A 396 14.39 11.90 -2.18
N PRO A 397 14.57 10.95 -1.25
CA PRO A 397 13.79 9.71 -1.09
C PRO A 397 12.38 9.96 -0.54
N ALA A 398 11.36 9.32 -1.11
CA ALA A 398 9.97 9.38 -0.68
C ALA A 398 9.31 8.00 -0.80
N ASN A 399 8.25 7.73 -0.03
CA ASN A 399 7.56 6.45 -0.16
C ASN A 399 6.94 6.30 -1.55
N HIS A 400 6.91 5.07 -2.05
CA HIS A 400 6.38 4.76 -3.38
C HIS A 400 4.93 5.23 -3.58
N LEU A 401 4.56 5.56 -4.81
CA LEU A 401 3.23 6.11 -5.18
C LEU A 401 2.02 5.33 -4.64
N CYS A 402 2.11 4.02 -4.51
CA CYS A 402 1.02 3.20 -3.98
C CYS A 402 0.88 3.23 -2.46
N GLN A 403 1.83 3.86 -1.74
CA GLN A 403 1.86 3.99 -0.29
C GLN A 403 2.25 5.41 0.16
N THR A 404 1.78 6.43 -0.52
CA THR A 404 2.19 7.84 -0.30
C THR A 404 2.01 8.34 1.12
N GLN A 405 1.06 7.80 1.88
CA GLN A 405 0.80 8.17 3.27
C GLN A 405 1.60 7.35 4.29
N ALA A 406 2.29 6.29 3.85
CA ALA A 406 3.20 5.56 4.71
C ALA A 406 4.35 6.45 5.17
N ARG A 407 4.84 6.19 6.36
CA ARG A 407 6.00 6.87 6.94
C ARG A 407 7.11 5.88 7.21
N ASN A 408 8.33 6.37 7.29
CA ASN A 408 9.43 5.56 7.81
C ASN A 408 9.38 5.53 9.32
N THR A 409 9.59 4.36 9.90
CA THR A 409 9.84 4.25 11.34
C THR A 409 11.17 4.97 11.66
N PRO A 410 11.21 5.86 12.65
CA PRO A 410 12.45 6.48 13.10
C PRO A 410 13.49 5.42 13.47
N VAL A 411 14.77 5.65 13.14
CA VAL A 411 15.84 4.67 13.42
C VAL A 411 15.94 4.36 14.90
N GLU A 412 15.71 5.34 15.76
CA GLU A 412 15.73 5.20 17.22
C GLU A 412 14.65 4.23 17.73
N VAL A 413 13.47 4.23 17.08
CA VAL A 413 12.39 3.30 17.40
C VAL A 413 12.76 1.89 16.92
N LEU A 414 13.32 1.77 15.70
CA LEU A 414 13.79 0.49 15.18
C LEU A 414 14.89 -0.11 16.07
N GLU A 415 15.89 0.68 16.44
CA GLU A 415 16.99 0.27 17.34
C GLU A 415 16.47 -0.15 18.71
N ALA A 416 15.54 0.64 19.29
CA ALA A 416 14.96 0.36 20.60
C ALA A 416 14.01 -0.86 20.62
N LYS A 417 13.49 -1.28 19.49
CA LYS A 417 12.52 -2.38 19.38
C LYS A 417 13.12 -3.68 18.85
N THR A 418 14.35 -3.64 18.35
CA THR A 418 14.96 -4.79 17.65
C THR A 418 16.42 -4.96 18.05
N GLY A 419 17.10 -5.90 17.40
CA GLY A 419 18.56 -6.03 17.45
C GLY A 419 19.26 -5.38 16.26
N MET A 420 18.69 -4.39 15.61
CA MET A 420 19.34 -3.61 14.54
C MET A 420 20.04 -2.37 15.12
N PHE A 421 21.13 -1.97 14.49
CA PHE A 421 21.82 -0.70 14.71
C PHE A 421 22.14 -0.08 13.35
N PHE A 422 21.71 1.18 13.13
CA PHE A 422 21.86 1.86 11.86
C PHE A 422 23.16 2.66 11.82
N GLU A 423 24.20 2.10 11.18
CA GLU A 423 25.50 2.76 11.03
C GLU A 423 25.44 3.93 10.03
N ARG A 424 24.49 3.88 9.07
CA ARG A 424 24.33 4.90 8.03
C ARG A 424 22.90 4.94 7.53
N VAL A 425 22.37 6.14 7.33
CA VAL A 425 21.15 6.44 6.58
C VAL A 425 21.41 7.70 5.77
N GLU A 426 21.46 7.59 4.43
CA GLU A 426 21.81 8.72 3.58
C GLU A 426 21.13 8.63 2.21
N ILE A 427 21.08 9.74 1.50
CA ILE A 427 20.67 9.77 0.09
C ILE A 427 21.69 8.96 -0.72
N ARG A 428 21.18 8.07 -1.58
CA ARG A 428 22.00 7.32 -2.53
C ARG A 428 22.33 8.21 -3.72
N ALA A 429 23.44 8.95 -3.66
CA ALA A 429 23.91 9.78 -4.77
C ALA A 429 24.02 8.98 -6.08
N ASP A 430 23.86 9.63 -7.21
CA ASP A 430 23.92 9.06 -8.57
C ASP A 430 22.91 7.93 -8.85
N SER A 431 21.96 7.67 -7.97
CA SER A 431 20.95 6.64 -8.18
C SER A 431 19.79 7.07 -9.06
N ALA A 432 19.57 8.37 -9.21
CA ALA A 432 18.50 8.94 -10.02
C ALA A 432 18.75 8.76 -11.53
N GLY A 433 17.69 8.45 -12.28
CA GLY A 433 17.71 8.48 -13.73
C GLY A 433 17.94 9.90 -14.26
N ALA A 434 18.91 10.06 -15.14
CA ALA A 434 19.21 11.35 -15.76
C ALA A 434 18.14 11.74 -16.76
N GLY A 435 17.84 13.05 -16.88
CA GLY A 435 16.88 13.60 -17.80
C GLY A 435 17.01 15.12 -17.89
N ARG A 436 16.24 15.77 -18.78
CA ARG A 436 16.00 17.20 -18.67
C ARG A 436 15.48 17.52 -17.26
N PHE A 437 14.58 16.68 -16.79
CA PHE A 437 14.17 16.59 -15.40
C PHE A 437 14.63 15.23 -14.87
N ARG A 438 15.54 15.22 -13.89
CA ARG A 438 16.04 13.98 -13.30
C ARG A 438 14.99 13.33 -12.44
N GLY A 439 15.12 12.03 -12.23
CA GLY A 439 14.42 11.35 -11.14
C GLY A 439 14.93 11.79 -9.76
N GLY A 440 14.19 11.42 -8.71
CA GLY A 440 14.65 11.52 -7.33
C GLY A 440 15.70 10.45 -7.02
N CYS A 441 16.56 10.72 -6.04
CA CYS A 441 17.52 9.72 -5.54
C CYS A 441 16.82 8.71 -4.63
N GLY A 442 17.32 7.48 -4.61
CA GLY A 442 17.00 6.48 -3.60
C GLY A 442 17.71 6.72 -2.28
N LEU A 443 17.60 5.75 -1.37
CA LEU A 443 18.17 5.75 -0.03
C LEU A 443 19.25 4.67 0.09
N ARG A 444 20.25 4.91 0.93
CA ARG A 444 21.19 3.92 1.44
C ARG A 444 21.03 3.74 2.94
N ARG A 445 20.94 2.48 3.39
CA ARG A 445 21.04 2.09 4.81
C ARG A 445 22.11 1.04 4.99
N ASP A 446 23.02 1.26 5.95
CA ASP A 446 23.94 0.26 6.44
C ASP A 446 23.49 -0.15 7.85
N ILE A 447 23.14 -1.41 8.00
CA ILE A 447 22.56 -1.99 9.23
C ILE A 447 23.55 -3.00 9.78
N ARG A 448 23.89 -2.88 11.07
CA ARG A 448 24.63 -3.88 11.84
C ARG A 448 23.71 -4.55 12.84
N PHE A 449 23.79 -5.86 12.97
CA PHE A 449 23.00 -6.61 13.95
C PHE A 449 23.73 -6.71 15.28
N VAL A 450 23.03 -6.49 16.39
CA VAL A 450 23.59 -6.64 17.74
C VAL A 450 23.12 -7.91 18.43
N THR A 451 22.20 -8.66 17.81
CA THR A 451 21.70 -9.97 18.24
C THR A 451 21.54 -10.90 17.03
N ASP A 452 21.52 -12.19 17.28
CA ASP A 452 21.17 -13.19 16.28
C ASP A 452 19.69 -13.08 15.89
N GLY A 453 19.37 -13.41 14.64
CA GLY A 453 18.00 -13.37 14.13
C GLY A 453 17.92 -13.66 12.65
N GLU A 454 16.83 -13.22 12.03
CA GLU A 454 16.60 -13.35 10.61
C GLU A 454 16.30 -11.97 10.00
N PHE A 455 17.09 -11.59 9.03
CA PHE A 455 16.83 -10.43 8.18
C PHE A 455 16.05 -10.87 6.95
N LEU A 456 14.91 -10.24 6.72
CA LEU A 456 14.07 -10.45 5.55
C LEU A 456 14.22 -9.24 4.64
N SER A 457 14.77 -9.42 3.46
CA SER A 457 14.67 -8.43 2.40
C SER A 457 13.34 -8.60 1.67
N VAL A 458 12.61 -7.50 1.49
CA VAL A 458 11.29 -7.43 0.89
C VAL A 458 11.40 -6.43 -0.26
N ILE A 459 11.92 -6.91 -1.41
CA ILE A 459 12.33 -6.00 -2.48
C ILE A 459 12.22 -6.66 -3.85
N LYS A 460 11.72 -5.90 -4.82
CA LYS A 460 11.68 -6.23 -6.25
C LYS A 460 12.43 -5.15 -7.06
N LYS A 461 12.40 -5.26 -8.36
CA LYS A 461 13.16 -4.36 -9.25
C LYS A 461 14.66 -4.35 -8.93
N THR A 462 15.20 -5.53 -8.67
CA THR A 462 16.64 -5.78 -8.48
C THR A 462 17.31 -6.25 -9.76
N LYS A 463 16.56 -6.93 -10.65
CA LYS A 463 17.05 -7.45 -11.95
C LYS A 463 16.70 -6.50 -13.11
N SER A 464 15.68 -5.67 -12.97
CA SER A 464 15.26 -4.66 -13.96
C SER A 464 15.17 -3.28 -13.32
N ALA A 465 15.72 -2.26 -13.96
CA ALA A 465 15.62 -0.89 -13.47
C ALA A 465 14.21 -0.32 -13.72
N PRO A 466 13.75 0.63 -12.89
CA PRO A 466 12.58 1.44 -13.19
C PRO A 466 12.69 2.14 -14.56
N TRP A 467 11.57 2.35 -15.23
CA TRP A 467 11.56 2.90 -16.59
C TRP A 467 11.66 4.43 -16.61
N ALA A 468 12.19 4.99 -17.70
CA ALA A 468 12.33 6.42 -17.96
C ALA A 468 11.40 6.83 -19.12
N LEU A 469 11.20 8.14 -19.32
CA LEU A 469 10.34 8.70 -20.37
C LEU A 469 11.06 9.75 -21.22
N ASP A 470 10.55 9.95 -22.44
CA ASP A 470 10.89 11.04 -23.37
C ASP A 470 12.41 11.26 -23.59
N GLY A 471 13.18 10.16 -23.67
CA GLY A 471 14.64 10.23 -23.84
C GLY A 471 15.42 10.32 -22.53
N GLY A 472 14.77 10.32 -21.38
CA GLY A 472 15.41 10.18 -20.07
C GLY A 472 16.11 8.83 -19.90
N ARG A 473 16.99 8.73 -18.91
CA ARG A 473 17.73 7.50 -18.60
C ARG A 473 17.12 6.76 -17.41
N GLN A 474 17.27 5.45 -17.41
CA GLN A 474 16.87 4.62 -16.27
C GLN A 474 17.73 4.94 -15.05
N PRO A 475 17.17 4.82 -13.83
CA PRO A 475 17.91 4.98 -12.58
C PRO A 475 18.67 3.71 -12.22
N GLU A 476 19.43 3.77 -11.12
CA GLU A 476 19.96 2.58 -10.47
C GLU A 476 18.82 1.73 -9.86
N PRO A 477 18.83 0.40 -10.03
CA PRO A 477 17.81 -0.49 -9.47
C PRO A 477 17.95 -0.64 -7.95
N ASN A 478 16.96 -1.27 -7.30
CA ASN A 478 17.04 -1.71 -5.92
C ASN A 478 18.15 -2.76 -5.73
N GLN A 479 18.82 -2.76 -4.57
CA GLN A 479 19.83 -3.75 -4.22
C GLN A 479 19.84 -3.99 -2.71
N VAL A 480 20.05 -5.24 -2.31
CA VAL A 480 20.39 -5.61 -0.93
C VAL A 480 21.67 -6.41 -0.96
N VAL A 481 22.68 -5.97 -0.21
CA VAL A 481 23.96 -6.65 -0.05
C VAL A 481 24.03 -7.20 1.37
N VAL A 482 24.04 -8.52 1.52
CA VAL A 482 24.20 -9.16 2.82
C VAL A 482 25.67 -9.50 3.04
N PHE A 483 26.14 -9.28 4.28
CA PHE A 483 27.53 -9.51 4.72
C PHE A 483 28.59 -8.72 3.95
N PRO A 484 28.37 -7.40 3.69
CA PRO A 484 29.29 -6.59 2.87
C PRO A 484 30.71 -6.59 3.43
N GLY A 485 31.70 -6.70 2.52
CA GLY A 485 33.12 -6.70 2.86
C GLY A 485 33.65 -8.01 3.47
N THR A 486 32.87 -9.09 3.41
CA THR A 486 33.29 -10.43 3.89
C THR A 486 33.31 -11.44 2.75
N ASP A 487 33.88 -12.62 3.00
CA ASP A 487 33.86 -13.76 2.07
C ASP A 487 32.44 -14.34 1.83
N ARG A 488 31.47 -13.95 2.69
CA ARG A 488 30.05 -14.30 2.56
C ARG A 488 29.23 -13.25 1.81
N GLU A 489 29.85 -12.18 1.33
CA GLU A 489 29.15 -11.11 0.62
C GLU A 489 28.33 -11.64 -0.55
N ARG A 490 27.07 -11.29 -0.61
CA ARG A 490 26.20 -11.60 -1.75
C ARG A 490 25.08 -10.59 -1.89
N ARG A 491 24.61 -10.40 -3.12
CA ARG A 491 23.37 -9.65 -3.42
C ARG A 491 22.17 -10.58 -3.32
N VAL A 492 21.10 -10.08 -2.76
CA VAL A 492 19.83 -10.80 -2.62
C VAL A 492 18.69 -9.91 -3.09
N SER A 493 17.61 -10.54 -3.56
CA SER A 493 16.31 -9.91 -3.79
C SER A 493 15.39 -10.15 -2.58
N THR A 494 14.19 -10.63 -2.78
CA THR A 494 13.30 -11.05 -1.70
C THR A 494 13.82 -12.35 -1.07
N LYS A 495 14.33 -12.23 0.17
CA LYS A 495 14.94 -13.38 0.84
C LYS A 495 14.97 -13.26 2.36
N ARG A 496 14.74 -14.39 3.03
CA ARG A 496 15.02 -14.58 4.45
C ARG A 496 16.48 -14.99 4.62
N THR A 497 17.25 -14.26 5.41
CA THR A 497 18.69 -14.44 5.62
C THR A 497 18.99 -14.52 7.12
N PRO A 498 19.47 -15.67 7.65
CA PRO A 498 19.97 -15.75 9.01
C PRO A 498 21.15 -14.81 9.23
N VAL A 499 21.11 -14.02 10.30
CA VAL A 499 22.15 -13.08 10.69
C VAL A 499 22.60 -13.33 12.13
N ARG A 500 23.83 -12.99 12.44
CA ARG A 500 24.43 -13.06 13.78
C ARG A 500 24.82 -11.69 14.28
N ALA A 501 24.99 -11.57 15.57
CA ALA A 501 25.58 -10.38 16.16
C ALA A 501 26.91 -10.03 15.47
N GLY A 502 27.06 -8.79 15.03
CA GLY A 502 28.21 -8.29 14.26
C GLY A 502 28.04 -8.36 12.73
N ASP A 503 27.13 -9.15 12.20
CA ASP A 503 26.84 -9.17 10.76
C ASP A 503 26.28 -7.82 10.28
N ARG A 504 26.44 -7.52 8.98
CA ARG A 504 25.98 -6.29 8.34
C ARG A 504 25.14 -6.58 7.11
N VAL A 505 24.25 -5.65 6.81
CA VAL A 505 23.47 -5.60 5.56
C VAL A 505 23.44 -4.16 5.07
N THR A 506 23.60 -3.99 3.75
CA THR A 506 23.38 -2.70 3.07
C THR A 506 22.13 -2.79 2.20
N VAL A 507 21.19 -1.90 2.43
CA VAL A 507 20.00 -1.71 1.60
C VAL A 507 20.19 -0.46 0.74
N LEU A 508 20.00 -0.58 -0.56
CA LEU A 508 20.13 0.48 -1.56
C LEU A 508 18.82 0.54 -2.35
N THR A 509 18.00 1.57 -2.13
CA THR A 509 16.74 1.68 -2.87
C THR A 509 16.96 2.34 -4.23
N ALA A 510 16.04 2.07 -5.16
CA ALA A 510 16.12 2.60 -6.51
C ALA A 510 15.87 4.11 -6.56
N GLY A 511 16.49 4.75 -7.54
CA GLY A 511 16.10 6.09 -7.96
C GLY A 511 14.84 6.09 -8.81
N GLY A 512 14.27 7.26 -9.07
CA GLY A 512 13.22 7.48 -10.06
C GLY A 512 13.80 7.61 -11.47
N GLY A 513 13.02 7.23 -12.50
CA GLY A 513 13.38 7.39 -13.89
C GLY A 513 13.52 8.87 -14.28
N GLY A 514 14.44 9.18 -15.21
CA GLY A 514 14.57 10.52 -15.80
C GLY A 514 13.48 10.79 -16.83
N HIS A 515 13.15 12.07 -17.02
CA HIS A 515 12.22 12.55 -18.04
C HIS A 515 12.90 13.56 -18.97
N GLY A 516 12.77 13.36 -20.27
CA GLY A 516 13.40 14.21 -21.28
C GLY A 516 14.90 13.98 -21.43
N ASP A 517 15.48 14.47 -22.52
CA ASP A 517 16.89 14.33 -22.86
C ASP A 517 17.79 15.00 -21.80
N PRO A 518 18.75 14.27 -21.17
CA PRO A 518 19.70 14.83 -20.22
C PRO A 518 20.54 15.98 -20.76
N ASP A 519 20.86 15.99 -22.05
CA ASP A 519 21.64 17.06 -22.68
C ASP A 519 20.91 18.42 -22.69
N ARG A 520 19.59 18.40 -22.42
CA ARG A 520 18.75 19.61 -22.32
C ARG A 520 18.53 20.08 -20.87
N ARG A 521 19.18 19.45 -19.89
CA ARG A 521 19.11 19.88 -18.49
C ARG A 521 19.84 21.19 -18.29
N ASP A 522 19.25 22.10 -17.53
CA ASP A 522 19.87 23.36 -17.15
C ASP A 522 21.19 23.10 -16.40
N PRO A 523 22.33 23.64 -16.88
CA PRO A 523 23.63 23.50 -16.21
C PRO A 523 23.65 24.02 -14.77
N ASP A 524 22.86 25.05 -14.45
CA ASP A 524 22.76 25.56 -13.07
C ASP A 524 22.04 24.56 -12.16
N ALA A 525 21.00 23.89 -12.66
CA ALA A 525 20.35 22.79 -11.92
C ALA A 525 21.31 21.63 -11.68
N VAL A 526 22.18 21.28 -12.64
CA VAL A 526 23.21 20.24 -12.45
C VAL A 526 24.21 20.66 -11.37
N ARG A 527 24.68 21.92 -11.37
CA ARG A 527 25.58 22.44 -10.32
C ARG A 527 24.94 22.40 -8.94
N HIS A 528 23.66 22.76 -8.87
CA HIS A 528 22.89 22.65 -7.63
C HIS A 528 22.79 21.19 -7.15
N ASP A 529 22.48 20.25 -8.06
CA ASP A 529 22.44 18.82 -7.72
C ASP A 529 23.77 18.29 -7.15
N VAL A 530 24.90 18.81 -7.64
CA VAL A 530 26.23 18.45 -7.10
C VAL A 530 26.44 19.04 -5.71
N GLN A 531 26.04 20.28 -5.49
CA GLN A 531 26.14 20.94 -4.18
C GLN A 531 25.30 20.21 -3.11
N GLU A 532 24.10 19.76 -3.49
CA GLU A 532 23.17 19.03 -2.60
C GLU A 532 23.53 17.53 -2.46
N GLY A 533 24.51 17.02 -3.24
CA GLY A 533 24.95 15.63 -3.16
C GLY A 533 24.03 14.63 -3.86
N TYR A 534 23.12 15.08 -4.72
CA TYR A 534 22.28 14.20 -5.53
C TYR A 534 23.04 13.58 -6.70
N VAL A 535 23.96 14.35 -7.29
CA VAL A 535 24.79 13.96 -8.41
C VAL A 535 26.26 14.20 -8.06
N SER A 536 27.14 13.23 -8.33
CA SER A 536 28.58 13.42 -8.15
C SER A 536 29.16 14.34 -9.24
N ALA A 537 30.28 15.03 -8.96
CA ALA A 537 30.98 15.82 -9.95
C ALA A 537 31.42 14.99 -11.18
N GLU A 538 31.68 13.69 -10.99
CA GLU A 538 31.99 12.76 -12.07
C GLU A 538 30.75 12.51 -12.96
N ALA A 539 29.61 12.24 -12.37
CA ALA A 539 28.36 12.04 -13.10
C ALA A 539 27.90 13.32 -13.79
N ALA A 540 28.03 14.49 -13.16
CA ALA A 540 27.74 15.80 -13.77
C ALA A 540 28.53 16.00 -15.07
N ARG A 541 29.82 15.66 -15.05
CA ARG A 541 30.68 15.78 -16.25
C ARG A 541 30.34 14.72 -17.31
N LYS A 542 30.15 13.43 -16.91
CA LYS A 542 29.97 12.33 -17.88
C LYS A 542 28.59 12.31 -18.51
N VAL A 543 27.55 12.65 -17.73
CA VAL A 543 26.14 12.49 -18.10
C VAL A 543 25.57 13.78 -18.67
N TYR A 544 25.91 14.91 -18.06
CA TYR A 544 25.35 16.22 -18.42
C TYR A 544 26.35 17.16 -19.09
N GLY A 545 27.64 16.78 -19.21
CA GLY A 545 28.69 17.63 -19.80
C GLY A 545 29.03 18.89 -18.97
N VAL A 546 28.61 18.93 -17.69
CA VAL A 546 28.78 20.09 -16.81
C VAL A 546 29.99 19.89 -15.89
N ILE A 547 30.85 20.90 -15.81
CA ILE A 547 31.93 20.98 -14.82
C ILE A 547 31.34 21.72 -13.61
N ALA A 548 31.23 21.04 -12.49
CA ALA A 548 30.68 21.54 -11.25
C ALA A 548 31.75 21.68 -10.16
#